data_86844698a1d1ed2355413a714e4ad7f8
#
_entry.id   86844698a1d1ed2355413a714e4ad7f8
#
_cell.length_a   1.000
_cell.length_b   1.000
_cell.length_c   1.000
_cell.angle_alpha   90.00
_cell.angle_beta   90.00
_cell.angle_gamma   90.00
#
_symmetry.space_group_name_H-M   'P 1'
#
loop_
_entity.id
_entity.type
_entity.pdbx_description
1 polymer ?
#
loop_
_entity_poly.entity_id
_entity_poly.type
_entity_poly.pdbx_seq_one_letter_code
_entity_poly.pdbx_strand_id
1 'polypeptide(L)'
;MLDFKEPNIEIVEISEDKKYGRFVVEPLERGYGTTLGNSLRRIMLSSLPGTAVSHIKIDGVVHEFSSIPGVKEDVTEIIMNIKSLAIKNNSDSDEVKTAYIEASGEGVVTAADIQVDSDIEIVNPDQVIATLSGGPDCKLYIEMTIVNGRGYVSSDKNKRDDLPINVIAIDSIFTPVERVNIQIENTRVGQITDYDKLTLEIFTNGTIEPSDAVSLAAKVLSVHLNSFINLSENAKKAVIIAPSEEDDKEKVLEMNIDELELSVRSYNCLKR
;
A
#
# COMPACT_ATOMS: atom_id res chain seq x y z
N MET A 1 27.98 -24.63 1.97
CA MET A 1 27.14 -23.66 2.65
C MET A 1 27.15 -22.40 1.81
N LEU A 2 26.02 -21.91 1.38
CA LEU A 2 25.93 -20.62 0.68
C LEU A 2 25.96 -19.57 1.79
N ASP A 3 27.07 -18.83 1.89
CA ASP A 3 27.32 -17.88 2.98
C ASP A 3 26.87 -16.48 2.53
N PHE A 4 25.54 -16.25 2.53
CA PHE A 4 24.96 -14.94 2.27
C PHE A 4 25.01 -14.11 3.55
N LYS A 5 25.47 -12.86 3.42
CA LYS A 5 25.35 -11.89 4.50
C LYS A 5 23.91 -11.43 4.65
N GLU A 6 23.47 -11.33 5.89
CA GLU A 6 22.18 -10.75 6.18
C GLU A 6 22.16 -9.25 5.86
N PRO A 7 21.25 -8.77 5.00
CA PRO A 7 21.16 -7.35 4.69
C PRO A 7 20.53 -6.59 5.85
N ASN A 8 21.05 -5.41 6.13
CA ASN A 8 20.43 -4.45 7.05
C ASN A 8 19.47 -3.54 6.29
N ILE A 9 18.31 -3.24 6.86
CA ILE A 9 17.33 -2.30 6.31
C ILE A 9 17.31 -1.07 7.23
N GLU A 10 17.69 0.07 6.68
CA GLU A 10 17.67 1.36 7.38
C GLU A 10 16.55 2.24 6.83
N ILE A 11 15.75 2.80 7.73
CA ILE A 11 14.77 3.83 7.42
C ILE A 11 15.51 5.17 7.49
N VAL A 12 15.84 5.74 6.32
CA VAL A 12 16.60 6.99 6.24
C VAL A 12 15.71 8.19 6.49
N GLU A 13 14.48 8.16 5.94
CA GLU A 13 13.56 9.28 6.01
C GLU A 13 12.11 8.80 5.89
N ILE A 14 11.23 9.37 6.68
CA ILE A 14 9.78 9.30 6.51
C ILE A 14 9.26 10.72 6.66
N SER A 15 8.45 11.20 5.70
CA SER A 15 7.84 12.53 5.78
C SER A 15 6.83 12.63 6.93
N GLU A 16 6.59 13.85 7.42
CA GLU A 16 5.63 14.10 8.52
C GLU A 16 4.20 13.70 8.16
N ASP A 17 3.82 13.85 6.88
CA ASP A 17 2.53 13.45 6.34
C ASP A 17 2.43 11.94 6.03
N LYS A 18 3.51 11.18 6.28
CA LYS A 18 3.62 9.74 6.05
C LYS A 18 3.32 9.30 4.61
N LYS A 19 3.45 10.21 3.64
CA LYS A 19 3.24 9.93 2.21
C LYS A 19 4.52 9.61 1.45
N TYR A 20 5.67 9.91 2.03
CA TYR A 20 6.99 9.61 1.46
C TYR A 20 7.84 8.83 2.44
N GLY A 21 8.57 7.85 1.92
CA GLY A 21 9.56 7.10 2.69
C GLY A 21 10.77 6.72 1.85
N ARG A 22 11.96 6.79 2.47
CA ARG A 22 13.23 6.39 1.89
C ARG A 22 13.88 5.32 2.73
N PHE A 23 14.15 4.18 2.10
CA PHE A 23 14.70 2.98 2.72
C PHE A 23 16.01 2.61 2.02
N VAL A 24 16.99 2.21 2.81
CA VAL A 24 18.28 1.71 2.32
C VAL A 24 18.46 0.28 2.78
N VAL A 25 18.82 -0.59 1.84
CA VAL A 25 19.09 -2.02 2.10
C VAL A 25 20.51 -2.32 1.67
N GLU A 26 21.36 -2.65 2.61
CA GLU A 26 22.77 -3.01 2.40
C GLU A 26 23.32 -3.91 3.52
N PRO A 27 24.33 -4.77 3.27
CA PRO A 27 24.87 -5.12 1.95
C PRO A 27 24.02 -6.18 1.26
N LEU A 28 23.87 -6.09 -0.05
CA LEU A 28 23.26 -7.11 -0.89
C LEU A 28 24.32 -7.72 -1.81
N GLU A 29 24.22 -9.01 -2.08
CA GLU A 29 25.07 -9.64 -3.10
C GLU A 29 24.86 -8.99 -4.46
N ARG A 30 25.90 -8.99 -5.30
CA ARG A 30 25.89 -8.36 -6.62
C ARG A 30 24.71 -8.82 -7.47
N GLY A 31 23.91 -7.88 -7.96
CA GLY A 31 22.72 -8.10 -8.77
C GLY A 31 21.42 -8.28 -7.97
N TYR A 32 21.50 -8.53 -6.64
CA TYR A 32 20.31 -8.66 -5.81
C TYR A 32 19.59 -7.33 -5.60
N GLY A 33 20.31 -6.21 -5.59
CA GLY A 33 19.71 -4.88 -5.54
C GLY A 33 18.71 -4.68 -6.69
N THR A 34 19.09 -5.04 -7.91
CA THR A 34 18.22 -4.97 -9.09
C THR A 34 17.04 -5.94 -8.98
N THR A 35 17.29 -7.17 -8.57
CA THR A 35 16.27 -8.21 -8.50
C THR A 35 15.20 -7.88 -7.45
N LEU A 36 15.63 -7.56 -6.23
CA LEU A 36 14.71 -7.22 -5.13
C LEU A 36 14.00 -5.89 -5.39
N GLY A 37 14.74 -4.86 -5.80
CA GLY A 37 14.18 -3.54 -6.06
C GLY A 37 13.07 -3.57 -7.12
N ASN A 38 13.31 -4.22 -8.27
CA ASN A 38 12.31 -4.35 -9.32
C ASN A 38 11.12 -5.23 -8.90
N SER A 39 11.37 -6.32 -8.17
CA SER A 39 10.30 -7.20 -7.70
C SER A 39 9.37 -6.48 -6.73
N LEU A 40 9.93 -5.81 -5.73
CA LEU A 40 9.17 -5.02 -4.75
C LEU A 40 8.42 -3.86 -5.43
N ARG A 41 9.10 -3.10 -6.31
CA ARG A 41 8.46 -2.02 -7.07
C ARG A 41 7.24 -2.50 -7.83
N ARG A 42 7.34 -3.61 -8.55
CA ARG A 42 6.22 -4.14 -9.34
C ARG A 42 5.05 -4.55 -8.47
N ILE A 43 5.32 -5.19 -7.33
CA ILE A 43 4.27 -5.62 -6.40
C ILE A 43 3.60 -4.39 -5.75
N MET A 44 4.38 -3.40 -5.29
CA MET A 44 3.84 -2.19 -4.70
C MET A 44 2.93 -1.42 -5.66
N LEU A 45 3.28 -1.34 -6.94
CA LEU A 45 2.50 -0.60 -7.94
C LEU A 45 1.30 -1.35 -8.51
N SER A 46 1.15 -2.67 -8.28
CA SER A 46 0.09 -3.45 -8.93
C SER A 46 -0.71 -4.40 -8.05
N SER A 47 -0.18 -4.77 -6.89
CA SER A 47 -0.72 -5.92 -6.15
C SER A 47 -1.18 -5.60 -4.73
N LEU A 48 -0.87 -4.41 -4.22
CA LEU A 48 -1.33 -4.00 -2.91
C LEU A 48 -2.84 -3.73 -2.93
N PRO A 49 -3.55 -4.12 -1.87
CA PRO A 49 -4.98 -3.83 -1.74
C PRO A 49 -5.21 -2.34 -1.49
N GLY A 50 -6.35 -1.86 -1.91
CA GLY A 50 -6.81 -0.51 -1.64
C GLY A 50 -8.32 -0.40 -1.84
N THR A 51 -8.83 0.81 -1.68
CA THR A 51 -10.26 1.13 -1.74
C THR A 51 -10.47 2.24 -2.75
N ALA A 52 -11.48 2.10 -3.61
CA ALA A 52 -11.79 3.10 -4.62
C ALA A 52 -13.28 3.14 -4.93
N VAL A 53 -13.72 4.20 -5.59
CA VAL A 53 -15.08 4.32 -6.12
C VAL A 53 -15.17 3.51 -7.41
N SER A 54 -16.21 2.68 -7.54
CA SER A 54 -16.49 1.86 -8.71
C SER A 54 -17.63 2.41 -9.57
N HIS A 55 -18.62 3.01 -8.93
CA HIS A 55 -19.80 3.56 -9.58
C HIS A 55 -20.19 4.87 -8.94
N ILE A 56 -20.76 5.74 -9.74
CA ILE A 56 -21.38 6.98 -9.28
C ILE A 56 -22.78 7.11 -9.85
N LYS A 57 -23.61 7.80 -9.12
CA LYS A 57 -24.93 8.22 -9.55
C LYS A 57 -25.09 9.68 -9.20
N ILE A 58 -25.38 10.51 -10.22
CA ILE A 58 -25.59 11.93 -10.04
C ILE A 58 -27.05 12.22 -10.40
N ASP A 59 -27.71 13.00 -9.57
CA ASP A 59 -29.12 13.32 -9.81
C ASP A 59 -29.28 14.16 -11.09
N GLY A 60 -30.24 13.76 -11.93
CA GLY A 60 -30.45 14.41 -13.23
C GLY A 60 -29.47 14.06 -14.35
N VAL A 61 -28.52 13.15 -14.12
CA VAL A 61 -27.51 12.71 -15.09
C VAL A 61 -27.73 11.25 -15.48
N VAL A 62 -27.61 10.96 -16.78
CA VAL A 62 -27.79 9.60 -17.34
C VAL A 62 -26.50 9.04 -17.93
N HIS A 63 -25.56 9.89 -18.33
CA HIS A 63 -24.30 9.49 -18.97
C HIS A 63 -23.18 10.49 -18.64
N GLU A 64 -21.94 10.05 -18.78
CA GLU A 64 -20.72 10.78 -18.42
C GLU A 64 -20.48 12.07 -19.24
N PHE A 65 -21.05 12.17 -20.46
CA PHE A 65 -20.91 13.33 -21.35
C PHE A 65 -21.98 14.40 -21.12
N SER A 66 -22.48 14.52 -19.91
CA SER A 66 -23.50 15.50 -19.53
C SER A 66 -22.89 16.68 -18.79
N SER A 67 -23.60 17.81 -18.81
CA SER A 67 -23.34 18.94 -17.92
C SER A 67 -24.45 19.02 -16.86
N ILE A 68 -24.12 19.54 -15.69
CA ILE A 68 -25.07 19.72 -14.59
C ILE A 68 -25.41 21.20 -14.50
N PRO A 69 -26.70 21.59 -14.59
CA PRO A 69 -27.09 23.01 -14.50
C PRO A 69 -26.60 23.61 -13.16
N GLY A 70 -25.88 24.74 -13.27
CA GLY A 70 -25.37 25.44 -12.09
C GLY A 70 -24.07 24.88 -11.50
N VAL A 71 -23.49 23.85 -12.09
CA VAL A 71 -22.15 23.33 -11.75
C VAL A 71 -21.19 23.75 -12.86
N LYS A 72 -19.99 24.17 -12.47
CA LYS A 72 -18.97 24.67 -13.40
C LYS A 72 -18.33 23.52 -14.18
N GLU A 73 -18.00 22.44 -13.47
CA GLU A 73 -17.36 21.25 -14.01
C GLU A 73 -18.40 20.37 -14.74
N ASP A 74 -18.00 19.72 -15.82
CA ASP A 74 -18.79 18.68 -16.44
C ASP A 74 -18.69 17.35 -15.67
N VAL A 75 -19.56 16.39 -16.01
CA VAL A 75 -19.58 15.08 -15.32
C VAL A 75 -18.26 14.35 -15.46
N THR A 76 -17.57 14.49 -16.59
CA THR A 76 -16.25 13.87 -16.84
C THR A 76 -15.19 14.44 -15.90
N GLU A 77 -15.17 15.77 -15.69
CA GLU A 77 -14.27 16.42 -14.73
C GLU A 77 -14.57 15.99 -13.29
N ILE A 78 -15.86 15.91 -12.92
CA ILE A 78 -16.27 15.40 -11.59
C ILE A 78 -15.80 13.96 -11.39
N ILE A 79 -15.93 13.11 -12.42
CA ILE A 79 -15.42 11.72 -12.36
C ILE A 79 -13.91 11.71 -12.14
N MET A 80 -13.14 12.57 -12.83
CA MET A 80 -11.69 12.66 -12.65
C MET A 80 -11.32 13.13 -11.24
N ASN A 81 -12.06 14.07 -10.68
CA ASN A 81 -11.87 14.54 -9.30
C ASN A 81 -12.19 13.44 -8.29
N ILE A 82 -13.26 12.68 -8.49
CA ILE A 82 -13.63 11.54 -7.64
C ILE A 82 -12.56 10.42 -7.71
N LYS A 83 -11.97 10.15 -8.88
CA LYS A 83 -10.87 9.17 -9.00
C LYS A 83 -9.61 9.57 -8.22
N SER A 84 -9.43 10.84 -7.93
CA SER A 84 -8.30 11.38 -7.15
C SER A 84 -8.50 11.26 -5.65
N LEU A 85 -9.64 10.75 -5.18
CA LEU A 85 -9.91 10.54 -3.76
C LEU A 85 -9.02 9.44 -3.19
N ALA A 86 -8.34 9.75 -2.09
CA ALA A 86 -7.60 8.79 -1.28
C ALA A 86 -8.51 8.23 -0.19
N ILE A 87 -9.08 7.07 -0.42
CA ILE A 87 -10.08 6.43 0.45
C ILE A 87 -9.44 5.28 1.21
N LYS A 88 -9.56 5.30 2.53
CA LYS A 88 -9.12 4.23 3.41
C LYS A 88 -10.32 3.53 4.03
N ASN A 89 -10.39 2.23 3.90
CA ASN A 89 -11.35 1.39 4.60
C ASN A 89 -10.68 0.77 5.82
N ASN A 90 -11.20 1.07 7.00
CA ASN A 90 -10.72 0.54 8.28
C ASN A 90 -11.46 -0.74 8.71
N SER A 91 -12.40 -1.22 7.90
CA SER A 91 -13.12 -2.47 8.13
C SER A 91 -12.44 -3.64 7.41
N ASP A 92 -12.39 -4.80 8.03
CA ASP A 92 -11.93 -6.06 7.42
C ASP A 92 -12.98 -6.70 6.50
N SER A 93 -14.18 -6.09 6.37
CA SER A 93 -15.24 -6.63 5.51
C SER A 93 -15.06 -6.22 4.04
N ASP A 94 -15.31 -7.16 3.13
CA ASP A 94 -15.37 -6.90 1.68
C ASP A 94 -16.74 -6.35 1.23
N GLU A 95 -17.55 -5.85 2.16
CA GLU A 95 -18.85 -5.30 1.85
C GLU A 95 -18.73 -4.01 1.04
N VAL A 96 -19.64 -3.88 0.08
CA VAL A 96 -19.80 -2.64 -0.70
C VAL A 96 -20.33 -1.54 0.20
N LYS A 97 -19.62 -0.41 0.24
CA LYS A 97 -20.02 0.76 1.02
C LYS A 97 -20.56 1.84 0.09
N THR A 98 -21.43 2.68 0.64
CA THR A 98 -21.99 3.82 -0.09
C THR A 98 -21.57 5.11 0.59
N ALA A 99 -21.19 6.10 -0.22
CA ALA A 99 -20.94 7.46 0.22
C ALA A 99 -21.76 8.42 -0.63
N TYR A 100 -22.09 9.58 -0.08
CA TYR A 100 -22.87 10.57 -0.81
C TYR A 100 -22.44 12.01 -0.52
N ILE A 101 -22.64 12.87 -1.50
CA ILE A 101 -22.49 14.33 -1.40
C ILE A 101 -23.87 14.93 -1.56
N GLU A 102 -24.24 15.81 -0.65
CA GLU A 102 -25.41 16.67 -0.78
C GLU A 102 -24.98 18.12 -0.56
N ALA A 103 -24.96 18.90 -1.64
CA ALA A 103 -24.54 20.29 -1.61
C ALA A 103 -25.63 21.18 -2.22
N SER A 104 -25.86 22.35 -1.64
CA SER A 104 -26.82 23.34 -2.13
C SER A 104 -26.30 24.77 -1.97
N GLY A 105 -26.71 25.65 -2.91
CA GLY A 105 -26.26 27.03 -2.95
C GLY A 105 -24.99 27.22 -3.77
N GLU A 106 -24.31 28.37 -3.61
CA GLU A 106 -23.05 28.66 -4.29
C GLU A 106 -21.86 28.29 -3.39
N GLY A 107 -20.87 27.63 -3.96
CA GLY A 107 -19.66 27.25 -3.23
C GLY A 107 -18.84 26.16 -3.89
N VAL A 108 -17.67 25.89 -3.33
CA VAL A 108 -16.80 24.79 -3.72
C VAL A 108 -17.15 23.58 -2.88
N VAL A 109 -17.45 22.46 -3.54
CA VAL A 109 -17.69 21.17 -2.92
C VAL A 109 -16.38 20.41 -2.89
N THR A 110 -15.96 19.98 -1.72
CA THR A 110 -14.69 19.29 -1.48
C THR A 110 -14.94 17.87 -0.98
N ALA A 111 -13.88 17.11 -0.88
CA ALA A 111 -13.95 15.76 -0.33
C ALA A 111 -14.37 15.72 1.16
N ALA A 112 -14.20 16.84 1.90
CA ALA A 112 -14.70 16.99 3.26
C ALA A 112 -16.24 16.97 3.36
N ASP A 113 -16.95 17.31 2.28
CA ASP A 113 -18.41 17.33 2.23
C ASP A 113 -18.99 15.93 1.96
N ILE A 114 -18.15 14.94 1.71
CA ILE A 114 -18.58 13.55 1.47
C ILE A 114 -19.02 12.93 2.78
N GLN A 115 -20.25 12.46 2.82
CA GLN A 115 -20.78 11.70 3.94
C GLN A 115 -20.48 10.22 3.74
N VAL A 116 -19.75 9.64 4.68
CA VAL A 116 -19.27 8.26 4.65
C VAL A 116 -19.65 7.52 5.93
N ASP A 117 -19.65 6.20 5.86
CA ASP A 117 -19.76 5.35 7.05
C ASP A 117 -18.54 5.54 7.97
N SER A 118 -18.71 5.19 9.26
CA SER A 118 -17.66 5.29 10.29
C SER A 118 -16.35 4.54 9.94
N ASP A 119 -16.46 3.54 9.08
CA ASP A 119 -15.35 2.68 8.70
C ASP A 119 -14.53 3.24 7.52
N ILE A 120 -15.05 4.25 6.85
CA ILE A 120 -14.41 4.89 5.70
C ILE A 120 -13.81 6.23 6.12
N GLU A 121 -12.56 6.44 5.74
CA GLU A 121 -11.83 7.67 5.97
C GLU A 121 -11.34 8.24 4.63
N ILE A 122 -11.53 9.53 4.42
CA ILE A 122 -10.99 10.26 3.25
C ILE A 122 -9.73 11.00 3.70
N VAL A 123 -8.59 10.61 3.15
CA VAL A 123 -7.27 11.09 3.56
C VAL A 123 -6.93 12.47 2.98
N ASN A 124 -7.60 12.85 1.88
CA ASN A 124 -7.40 14.13 1.18
C ASN A 124 -8.68 15.00 1.17
N PRO A 125 -9.12 15.54 2.33
CA PRO A 125 -10.37 16.28 2.45
C PRO A 125 -10.43 17.56 1.62
N ASP A 126 -9.27 18.14 1.28
CA ASP A 126 -9.17 19.38 0.50
C ASP A 126 -9.35 19.18 -1.01
N GLN A 127 -9.49 17.93 -1.47
CA GLN A 127 -9.71 17.62 -2.89
C GLN A 127 -11.01 18.23 -3.36
N VAL A 128 -10.94 19.12 -4.36
CA VAL A 128 -12.13 19.73 -4.97
C VAL A 128 -12.83 18.69 -5.85
N ILE A 129 -14.14 18.56 -5.68
CA ILE A 129 -15.00 17.65 -6.47
C ILE A 129 -15.76 18.44 -7.53
N ALA A 130 -16.42 19.52 -7.13
CA ALA A 130 -17.23 20.36 -8.01
C ALA A 130 -17.35 21.79 -7.47
N THR A 131 -17.72 22.73 -8.34
CA THR A 131 -17.99 24.13 -7.97
C THR A 131 -19.42 24.50 -8.37
N LEU A 132 -20.23 24.85 -7.40
CA LEU A 132 -21.59 25.31 -7.59
C LEU A 132 -21.60 26.83 -7.87
N SER A 133 -22.16 27.24 -9.02
CA SER A 133 -22.20 28.63 -9.46
C SER A 133 -23.58 29.06 -9.98
N GLY A 134 -24.59 28.24 -9.79
CA GLY A 134 -25.95 28.41 -10.31
C GLY A 134 -26.92 29.21 -9.44
N GLY A 135 -26.44 29.88 -8.38
CA GLY A 135 -27.29 30.61 -7.46
C GLY A 135 -27.83 29.76 -6.29
N PRO A 136 -28.68 30.31 -5.42
CA PRO A 136 -29.10 29.67 -4.18
C PRO A 136 -29.96 28.39 -4.38
N ASP A 137 -30.53 28.21 -5.55
CA ASP A 137 -31.39 27.03 -5.87
C ASP A 137 -30.58 25.87 -6.50
N CYS A 138 -29.27 26.08 -6.73
CA CYS A 138 -28.40 25.04 -7.26
C CYS A 138 -28.24 23.90 -6.23
N LYS A 139 -28.41 22.66 -6.69
CA LYS A 139 -28.28 21.45 -5.86
C LYS A 139 -27.43 20.43 -6.60
N LEU A 140 -26.56 19.78 -5.87
CA LEU A 140 -25.75 18.67 -6.36
C LEU A 140 -25.91 17.49 -5.40
N TYR A 141 -26.38 16.37 -5.92
CA TYR A 141 -26.43 15.11 -5.19
C TYR A 141 -25.65 14.05 -5.97
N ILE A 142 -24.66 13.47 -5.31
CA ILE A 142 -23.82 12.40 -5.87
C ILE A 142 -23.82 11.24 -4.90
N GLU A 143 -24.19 10.07 -5.36
CA GLU A 143 -24.06 8.79 -4.64
C GLU A 143 -22.86 8.03 -5.24
N MET A 144 -21.97 7.53 -4.40
CA MET A 144 -20.75 6.83 -4.78
C MET A 144 -20.73 5.44 -4.16
N THR A 145 -20.41 4.44 -4.98
CA THR A 145 -20.23 3.07 -4.53
C THR A 145 -18.74 2.79 -4.32
N ILE A 146 -18.36 2.52 -3.09
CA ILE A 146 -16.98 2.28 -2.65
C ILE A 146 -16.76 0.77 -2.51
N VAL A 147 -15.68 0.27 -3.10
CA VAL A 147 -15.31 -1.14 -3.10
C VAL A 147 -13.83 -1.32 -2.79
N ASN A 148 -13.48 -2.48 -2.23
CA ASN A 148 -12.09 -2.91 -2.06
C ASN A 148 -11.62 -3.65 -3.32
N GLY A 149 -10.35 -3.50 -3.66
CA GLY A 149 -9.78 -4.15 -4.83
C GLY A 149 -8.26 -4.06 -4.87
N ARG A 150 -7.68 -4.37 -6.06
CA ARG A 150 -6.24 -4.31 -6.29
C ARG A 150 -5.94 -3.78 -7.68
N GLY A 151 -4.87 -2.99 -7.77
CA GLY A 151 -4.38 -2.47 -9.04
C GLY A 151 -5.37 -1.52 -9.71
N TYR A 152 -5.66 -1.75 -10.98
CA TYR A 152 -6.55 -0.93 -11.81
C TYR A 152 -7.66 -1.80 -12.42
N VAL A 153 -8.88 -1.32 -12.30
CA VAL A 153 -10.07 -1.93 -12.91
C VAL A 153 -10.75 -0.88 -13.79
N SER A 154 -10.86 -1.18 -15.09
CA SER A 154 -11.53 -0.27 -16.04
C SER A 154 -13.05 -0.22 -15.82
N SER A 155 -13.68 0.88 -16.24
CA SER A 155 -15.13 1.08 -16.21
C SER A 155 -15.90 -0.05 -16.91
N ASP A 156 -15.37 -0.61 -18.01
CA ASP A 156 -15.97 -1.74 -18.71
C ASP A 156 -16.10 -3.00 -17.83
N LYS A 157 -15.13 -3.22 -16.93
CA LYS A 157 -15.18 -4.34 -15.97
C LYS A 157 -16.08 -4.08 -14.79
N ASN A 158 -16.23 -2.81 -14.40
CA ASN A 158 -17.15 -2.38 -13.37
C ASN A 158 -18.60 -2.37 -13.88
N LYS A 159 -18.81 -2.25 -15.19
CA LYS A 159 -20.11 -2.25 -15.81
C LYS A 159 -20.78 -3.62 -15.66
N ARG A 160 -22.00 -3.63 -15.13
CA ARG A 160 -22.83 -4.83 -14.97
C ARG A 160 -24.18 -4.58 -15.63
N ASP A 161 -24.77 -5.63 -16.20
CA ASP A 161 -26.07 -5.55 -16.89
C ASP A 161 -27.26 -5.31 -15.95
N ASP A 162 -27.07 -5.55 -14.66
CA ASP A 162 -28.08 -5.38 -13.59
C ASP A 162 -28.12 -3.97 -13.00
N LEU A 163 -27.21 -3.06 -13.41
CA LEU A 163 -27.16 -1.71 -12.89
C LEU A 163 -28.28 -0.84 -13.48
N PRO A 164 -28.88 0.06 -12.68
CA PRO A 164 -29.82 1.07 -13.17
C PRO A 164 -29.16 1.97 -14.26
N ILE A 165 -29.97 2.45 -15.20
CA ILE A 165 -29.48 3.27 -16.36
C ILE A 165 -28.76 4.55 -15.90
N ASN A 166 -29.13 5.09 -14.73
CA ASN A 166 -28.56 6.32 -14.19
C ASN A 166 -27.31 6.11 -13.31
N VAL A 167 -26.78 4.88 -13.26
CA VAL A 167 -25.53 4.57 -12.56
C VAL A 167 -24.40 4.49 -13.58
N ILE A 168 -23.39 5.32 -13.39
CA ILE A 168 -22.22 5.42 -14.25
C ILE A 168 -21.09 4.60 -13.63
N ALA A 169 -20.63 3.58 -14.33
CA ALA A 169 -19.44 2.84 -13.95
C ALA A 169 -18.19 3.66 -14.29
N ILE A 170 -17.27 3.79 -13.33
CA ILE A 170 -16.01 4.52 -13.51
C ILE A 170 -14.81 3.60 -13.33
N ASP A 171 -13.65 4.03 -13.86
CA ASP A 171 -12.39 3.31 -13.60
C ASP A 171 -12.01 3.44 -12.14
N SER A 172 -11.56 2.34 -11.55
CA SER A 172 -11.15 2.29 -10.15
C SER A 172 -9.64 2.08 -10.05
N ILE A 173 -8.95 3.00 -9.38
CA ILE A 173 -7.52 2.92 -9.07
C ILE A 173 -7.40 2.53 -7.60
N PHE A 174 -7.07 1.27 -7.34
CA PHE A 174 -6.98 0.75 -5.97
C PHE A 174 -5.59 0.91 -5.36
N THR A 175 -4.56 1.16 -6.20
CA THR A 175 -3.17 1.16 -5.75
C THR A 175 -2.90 2.33 -4.81
N PRO A 176 -2.50 2.06 -3.54
CA PRO A 176 -2.18 3.10 -2.58
C PRO A 176 -0.80 3.75 -2.81
N VAL A 177 0.04 3.11 -3.63
CA VAL A 177 1.38 3.58 -3.97
C VAL A 177 1.34 4.24 -5.34
N GLU A 178 1.70 5.52 -5.38
CA GLU A 178 1.69 6.33 -6.60
C GLU A 178 2.99 6.18 -7.41
N ARG A 179 4.12 6.17 -6.71
CA ARG A 179 5.44 6.12 -7.34
C ARG A 179 6.45 5.39 -6.47
N VAL A 180 7.32 4.61 -7.13
CA VAL A 180 8.45 3.95 -6.50
C VAL A 180 9.70 4.21 -7.36
N ASN A 181 10.70 4.83 -6.77
CA ASN A 181 12.02 4.98 -7.38
C ASN A 181 12.97 3.96 -6.76
N ILE A 182 13.84 3.41 -7.58
CA ILE A 182 14.92 2.51 -7.14
C ILE A 182 16.25 3.07 -7.62
N GLN A 183 17.22 3.08 -6.71
CA GLN A 183 18.60 3.44 -7.02
C GLN A 183 19.52 2.34 -6.47
N ILE A 184 20.48 1.92 -7.27
CA ILE A 184 21.40 0.86 -6.91
C ILE A 184 22.81 1.42 -7.05
N GLU A 185 23.57 1.29 -5.98
CA GLU A 185 24.95 1.75 -5.88
C GLU A 185 25.82 0.60 -5.37
N ASN A 186 27.11 0.65 -5.68
CA ASN A 186 28.05 -0.31 -5.10
C ASN A 186 28.40 0.12 -3.67
N THR A 187 28.44 -0.85 -2.76
CA THR A 187 28.88 -0.62 -1.38
C THR A 187 30.05 -1.53 -1.02
N ARG A 188 30.86 -1.11 -0.04
CA ARG A 188 32.05 -1.84 0.40
C ARG A 188 31.80 -2.54 1.73
N VAL A 189 32.10 -3.83 1.77
CA VAL A 189 32.11 -4.61 3.02
C VAL A 189 33.49 -5.21 3.24
N GLY A 190 34.23 -4.66 4.19
CA GLY A 190 35.62 -5.04 4.46
C GLY A 190 36.53 -4.70 3.27
N GLN A 191 37.11 -5.71 2.60
CA GLN A 191 37.97 -5.54 1.44
C GLN A 191 37.22 -5.74 0.11
N ILE A 192 35.96 -6.21 0.15
CA ILE A 192 35.15 -6.50 -1.03
C ILE A 192 34.31 -5.26 -1.36
N THR A 193 34.34 -4.82 -2.63
CA THR A 193 33.64 -3.61 -3.10
C THR A 193 32.46 -3.90 -4.04
N ASP A 194 32.11 -5.17 -4.21
CA ASP A 194 31.13 -5.64 -5.21
C ASP A 194 29.72 -5.89 -4.65
N TYR A 195 29.43 -5.43 -3.44
CA TYR A 195 28.10 -5.50 -2.87
C TYR A 195 27.20 -4.39 -3.39
N ASP A 196 25.92 -4.69 -3.55
CA ASP A 196 24.89 -3.71 -3.90
C ASP A 196 24.34 -3.02 -2.65
N LYS A 197 24.07 -1.73 -2.80
CA LYS A 197 23.26 -0.91 -1.90
C LYS A 197 22.01 -0.50 -2.66
N LEU A 198 20.85 -0.93 -2.19
CA LEU A 198 19.57 -0.61 -2.77
C LEU A 198 18.92 0.53 -1.98
N THR A 199 18.59 1.62 -2.66
CA THR A 199 17.76 2.70 -2.12
C THR A 199 16.38 2.64 -2.75
N LEU A 200 15.35 2.62 -1.92
CA LEU A 200 13.94 2.64 -2.31
C LEU A 200 13.34 3.96 -1.84
N GLU A 201 12.76 4.73 -2.77
CA GLU A 201 11.94 5.90 -2.47
C GLU A 201 10.49 5.60 -2.86
N ILE A 202 9.58 5.76 -1.93
CA ILE A 202 8.18 5.34 -2.08
C ILE A 202 7.29 6.54 -1.78
N PHE A 203 6.37 6.78 -2.69
CA PHE A 203 5.35 7.82 -2.57
C PHE A 203 3.98 7.15 -2.53
N THR A 204 3.22 7.44 -1.49
CA THR A 204 1.87 6.91 -1.28
C THR A 204 0.83 8.04 -1.30
N ASN A 205 -0.41 7.70 -1.51
CA ASN A 205 -1.53 8.64 -1.41
C ASN A 205 -1.95 8.94 0.05
N GLY A 206 -1.27 8.33 1.04
CA GLY A 206 -1.53 8.50 2.47
C GLY A 206 -2.50 7.47 3.07
N THR A 207 -3.10 6.58 2.27
CA THR A 207 -3.95 5.49 2.80
C THR A 207 -3.15 4.37 3.44
N ILE A 208 -1.87 4.26 3.10
CA ILE A 208 -0.90 3.32 3.67
C ILE A 208 0.42 4.03 3.95
N GLU A 209 1.09 3.68 5.04
CA GLU A 209 2.44 4.16 5.31
C GLU A 209 3.47 3.49 4.37
N PRO A 210 4.54 4.19 3.94
CA PRO A 210 5.57 3.62 3.07
C PRO A 210 6.22 2.35 3.63
N SER A 211 6.45 2.28 4.94
CA SER A 211 6.98 1.10 5.65
C SER A 211 6.07 -0.11 5.53
N ASP A 212 4.76 0.09 5.68
CA ASP A 212 3.77 -0.97 5.54
C ASP A 212 3.65 -1.44 4.09
N ALA A 213 3.73 -0.50 3.14
CA ALA A 213 3.71 -0.83 1.71
C ALA A 213 4.87 -1.75 1.32
N VAL A 214 6.10 -1.47 1.79
CA VAL A 214 7.27 -2.35 1.58
C VAL A 214 7.07 -3.70 2.23
N SER A 215 6.64 -3.71 3.49
CA SER A 215 6.46 -4.93 4.28
C SER A 215 5.40 -5.85 3.67
N LEU A 216 4.27 -5.29 3.25
CA LEU A 216 3.22 -6.05 2.55
C LEU A 216 3.69 -6.57 1.20
N ALA A 217 4.43 -5.76 0.42
CA ALA A 217 4.98 -6.20 -0.86
C ALA A 217 5.97 -7.35 -0.68
N ALA A 218 6.84 -7.27 0.32
CA ALA A 218 7.77 -8.34 0.67
C ALA A 218 7.04 -9.62 1.11
N LYS A 219 5.97 -9.48 1.90
CA LYS A 219 5.13 -10.61 2.33
C LYS A 219 4.45 -11.28 1.13
N VAL A 220 3.89 -10.51 0.20
CA VAL A 220 3.28 -11.05 -1.04
C VAL A 220 4.33 -11.84 -1.84
N LEU A 221 5.53 -11.28 -2.02
CA LEU A 221 6.63 -11.94 -2.72
C LEU A 221 7.03 -13.25 -2.03
N SER A 222 7.19 -13.22 -0.71
CA SER A 222 7.55 -14.40 0.10
C SER A 222 6.53 -15.53 -0.03
N VAL A 223 5.22 -15.22 0.00
CA VAL A 223 4.16 -16.23 -0.17
C VAL A 223 4.29 -16.93 -1.52
N HIS A 224 4.52 -16.19 -2.60
CA HIS A 224 4.71 -16.77 -3.93
C HIS A 224 6.01 -17.58 -4.03
N LEU A 225 7.12 -17.10 -3.45
CA LEU A 225 8.39 -17.82 -3.46
C LEU A 225 8.34 -19.11 -2.65
N ASN A 226 7.56 -19.16 -1.57
CA ASN A 226 7.36 -20.38 -0.77
C ASN A 226 6.82 -21.56 -1.60
N SER A 227 5.99 -21.29 -2.62
CA SER A 227 5.50 -22.33 -3.52
C SER A 227 6.64 -22.98 -4.32
N PHE A 228 7.66 -22.21 -4.70
CA PHE A 228 8.84 -22.72 -5.39
C PHE A 228 9.80 -23.47 -4.45
N ILE A 229 9.97 -23.00 -3.22
CA ILE A 229 10.77 -23.69 -2.19
C ILE A 229 10.20 -25.07 -1.91
N ASN A 230 8.88 -25.20 -1.93
CA ASN A 230 8.17 -26.46 -1.68
C ASN A 230 8.30 -27.52 -2.81
N LEU A 231 8.90 -27.17 -3.95
CA LEU A 231 9.13 -28.14 -5.04
C LEU A 231 10.17 -29.21 -4.68
N SER A 232 11.09 -28.94 -3.75
CA SER A 232 12.16 -29.86 -3.38
C SER A 232 12.34 -29.96 -1.87
N GLU A 233 12.28 -31.18 -1.35
CA GLU A 233 12.56 -31.47 0.06
C GLU A 233 14.01 -31.11 0.46
N ASN A 234 14.95 -31.22 -0.46
CA ASN A 234 16.35 -30.86 -0.22
C ASN A 234 16.53 -29.33 -0.10
N ALA A 235 15.77 -28.54 -0.88
CA ALA A 235 15.80 -27.10 -0.79
C ALA A 235 15.24 -26.59 0.54
N LYS A 236 14.22 -27.23 1.09
CA LYS A 236 13.66 -26.88 2.41
C LYS A 236 14.66 -27.03 3.57
N LYS A 237 15.60 -27.98 3.44
CA LYS A 237 16.61 -28.29 4.48
C LYS A 237 17.91 -27.50 4.30
N ALA A 238 18.08 -26.78 3.19
CA ALA A 238 19.27 -26.01 2.92
C ALA A 238 19.30 -24.74 3.78
N VAL A 239 20.33 -24.59 4.59
CA VAL A 239 20.63 -23.35 5.30
C VAL A 239 21.36 -22.40 4.35
N ILE A 240 20.75 -21.27 4.01
CA ILE A 240 21.26 -20.29 3.02
C ILE A 240 21.97 -19.12 3.71
N ILE A 241 21.42 -18.63 4.82
CA ILE A 241 22.00 -17.55 5.61
C ILE A 241 22.68 -18.16 6.82
N ALA A 242 23.94 -17.79 7.08
CA ALA A 242 24.60 -18.14 8.32
C ALA A 242 23.96 -17.35 9.47
N PRO A 243 23.67 -17.98 10.62
CA PRO A 243 23.17 -17.24 11.78
C PRO A 243 24.16 -16.13 12.14
N SER A 244 23.66 -14.95 12.48
CA SER A 244 24.50 -13.82 12.89
C SER A 244 25.15 -14.15 14.23
N GLU A 245 26.37 -13.59 14.49
CA GLU A 245 27.02 -13.75 15.81
C GLU A 245 26.18 -13.17 16.96
N GLU A 246 25.22 -12.28 16.65
CA GLU A 246 24.28 -11.71 17.62
C GLU A 246 23.16 -12.70 17.96
N ASP A 247 22.63 -13.45 16.99
CA ASP A 247 21.63 -14.51 17.23
C ASP A 247 22.21 -15.63 18.10
N ASP A 248 23.50 -15.96 17.92
CA ASP A 248 24.17 -16.97 18.76
C ASP A 248 24.40 -16.45 20.19
N LYS A 249 24.65 -15.14 20.36
CA LYS A 249 24.78 -14.54 21.70
C LYS A 249 23.41 -14.44 22.39
N GLU A 250 22.35 -14.07 21.69
CA GLU A 250 21.00 -14.05 22.25
C GLU A 250 20.53 -15.44 22.64
N LYS A 251 20.76 -16.45 21.79
CA LYS A 251 20.47 -17.86 22.14
C LYS A 251 21.20 -18.35 23.40
N VAL A 252 22.47 -17.97 23.53
CA VAL A 252 23.25 -18.30 24.71
C VAL A 252 22.72 -17.58 25.96
N LEU A 253 22.21 -16.36 25.84
CA LEU A 253 21.61 -15.60 26.92
C LEU A 253 20.21 -16.11 27.33
N GLU A 254 19.48 -16.69 26.39
CA GLU A 254 18.15 -17.30 26.63
C GLU A 254 18.20 -18.76 27.09
N MET A 255 19.38 -19.43 27.02
CA MET A 255 19.56 -20.81 27.44
C MET A 255 19.25 -20.98 28.92
N ASN A 256 18.50 -22.03 29.25
CA ASN A 256 18.25 -22.43 30.62
C ASN A 256 19.55 -22.94 31.29
N ILE A 257 19.65 -22.75 32.62
CA ILE A 257 20.80 -23.20 33.41
C ILE A 257 21.10 -24.70 33.24
N ASP A 258 20.06 -25.50 32.96
CA ASP A 258 20.16 -26.94 32.72
C ASP A 258 20.84 -27.30 31.40
N GLU A 259 20.79 -26.39 30.39
CA GLU A 259 21.34 -26.57 29.05
C GLU A 259 22.78 -26.09 28.90
N LEU A 260 23.30 -25.35 29.90
CA LEU A 260 24.64 -24.77 29.91
C LEU A 260 25.76 -25.79 30.23
N GLU A 261 25.44 -27.08 30.40
CA GLU A 261 26.38 -28.17 30.71
C GLU A 261 27.39 -27.81 31.82
N LEU A 262 26.97 -27.08 32.84
CA LEU A 262 27.82 -26.62 33.93
C LEU A 262 28.21 -27.75 34.85
N SER A 263 29.39 -27.63 35.48
CA SER A 263 29.77 -28.56 36.53
C SER A 263 28.74 -28.54 37.67
N VAL A 264 28.51 -29.69 38.32
CA VAL A 264 27.54 -29.85 39.43
C VAL A 264 27.72 -28.77 40.52
N ARG A 265 28.96 -28.32 40.74
CA ARG A 265 29.28 -27.29 41.72
C ARG A 265 28.82 -25.90 41.28
N SER A 266 29.02 -25.56 40.00
CA SER A 266 28.60 -24.29 39.42
C SER A 266 27.07 -24.21 39.28
N TYR A 267 26.45 -25.31 38.86
CA TYR A 267 24.99 -25.43 38.75
C TYR A 267 24.30 -25.20 40.10
N ASN A 268 24.79 -25.84 41.18
CA ASN A 268 24.21 -25.68 42.52
C ASN A 268 24.43 -24.28 43.12
N CYS A 269 25.46 -23.55 42.69
CA CYS A 269 25.66 -22.15 43.08
C CYS A 269 24.70 -21.17 42.39
N LEU A 270 24.34 -21.44 41.14
CA LEU A 270 23.44 -20.59 40.36
C LEU A 270 21.96 -20.87 40.65
N LYS A 271 21.60 -22.05 41.09
CA LYS A 271 20.23 -22.45 41.44
C LYS A 271 19.79 -21.96 42.83
N ARG A 272 20.63 -21.27 43.56
CA ARG A 272 20.38 -20.73 44.90
C ARG A 272 19.97 -19.25 44.84
#